data_01bdbf2be1f0ae1fbd48502474a6487b
#
_entry.id   01bdbf2be1f0ae1fbd48502474a6487b
#
_cell.length_a   1.000
_cell.length_b   1.000
_cell.length_c   1.000
_cell.angle_alpha   90.00
_cell.angle_beta   90.00
_cell.angle_gamma   90.00
#
_symmetry.space_group_name_H-M   'P 1'
#
loop_
_entity.id
_entity.type
_entity.pdbx_description
1 polymer ?
#
loop_
_entity_poly.entity_id
_entity_poly.type
_entity_poly.pdbx_seq_one_letter_code
_entity_poly.pdbx_strand_id
1 'polypeptide(L)'
;FTSRSDIDLFILTTDDKTQKEVQDKVIELESAIGRNIQPAIRTITELQKTDTGLLQNIFQEGKILYLKEPSDIPSAILLQQKPYLIYSFQISSLPQKDKARFNRQLYEQTRKEYKYKGLLQEICGQKLSSGCIMIPYMQKETIDKLFKKFKVKFEQLKVWK
;
A
#
# COMPACT_ATOMS: atom_id res chain seq x y z
N PHE A 1 2.24 -14.50 -10.96
CA PHE A 1 3.66 -14.87 -10.82
C PHE A 1 3.99 -15.88 -11.91
N THR A 2 4.87 -15.52 -12.84
CA THR A 2 5.43 -16.48 -13.82
C THR A 2 6.53 -17.29 -13.14
N SER A 3 6.74 -18.53 -13.55
CA SER A 3 7.78 -19.43 -13.01
C SER A 3 9.23 -18.92 -13.20
N ARG A 4 9.41 -17.78 -13.87
CA ARG A 4 10.70 -17.15 -14.18
C ARG A 4 10.95 -15.84 -13.40
N SER A 5 10.03 -15.39 -12.53
CA SER A 5 10.26 -14.16 -11.77
C SER A 5 11.23 -14.42 -10.62
N ASP A 6 12.20 -13.53 -10.43
CA ASP A 6 13.11 -13.52 -9.29
C ASP A 6 12.34 -13.29 -7.99
N ILE A 7 12.95 -13.68 -6.87
CA ILE A 7 12.43 -13.41 -5.53
C ILE A 7 13.26 -12.26 -4.95
N ASP A 8 12.66 -11.08 -4.82
CA ASP A 8 13.28 -9.96 -4.15
C ASP A 8 13.14 -10.14 -2.63
N LEU A 9 14.26 -10.20 -1.93
CA LEU A 9 14.30 -10.43 -0.48
C LEU A 9 15.05 -9.28 0.21
N PHE A 10 14.36 -8.54 1.08
CA PHE A 10 14.98 -7.51 1.91
C PHE A 10 15.20 -8.03 3.33
N ILE A 11 16.45 -8.00 3.80
CA ILE A 11 16.84 -8.55 5.10
C ILE A 11 17.55 -7.48 5.91
N LEU A 12 17.07 -7.24 7.13
CA LEU A 12 17.74 -6.40 8.11
C LEU A 12 18.46 -7.26 9.14
N THR A 13 19.74 -6.96 9.35
CA THR A 13 20.60 -7.63 10.33
C THR A 13 21.06 -6.63 11.40
N THR A 14 21.49 -7.15 12.55
CA THR A 14 22.00 -6.31 13.64
C THR A 14 23.43 -5.82 13.41
N ASP A 15 24.23 -6.61 12.70
CA ASP A 15 25.65 -6.40 12.51
C ASP A 15 26.19 -7.04 11.21
N ASP A 16 27.40 -6.68 10.82
CA ASP A 16 28.07 -7.14 9.60
C ASP A 16 28.40 -8.65 9.61
N LYS A 17 28.64 -9.23 10.79
CA LYS A 17 28.91 -10.66 10.90
C LYS A 17 27.65 -11.46 10.55
N THR A 18 26.55 -11.09 11.15
CA THR A 18 25.24 -11.69 10.86
C THR A 18 24.86 -11.49 9.39
N GLN A 19 25.24 -10.36 8.78
CA GLN A 19 25.00 -10.10 7.35
C GLN A 19 25.67 -11.15 6.46
N LYS A 20 26.94 -11.51 6.72
CA LYS A 20 27.65 -12.54 5.97
C LYS A 20 27.02 -13.92 6.13
N GLU A 21 26.72 -14.31 7.39
CA GLU A 21 26.06 -15.59 7.66
C GLU A 21 24.71 -15.73 6.94
N VAL A 22 23.94 -14.65 6.87
CA VAL A 22 22.66 -14.61 6.16
C VAL A 22 22.87 -14.72 4.65
N GLN A 23 23.90 -14.07 4.09
CA GLN A 23 24.22 -14.16 2.66
C GLN A 23 24.51 -15.60 2.24
N ASP A 24 25.31 -16.33 3.02
CA ASP A 24 25.61 -17.75 2.76
C ASP A 24 24.32 -18.60 2.78
N LYS A 25 23.45 -18.33 3.75
CA LYS A 25 22.16 -19.01 3.88
C LYS A 25 21.20 -18.72 2.71
N VAL A 26 21.22 -17.51 2.15
CA VAL A 26 20.41 -17.18 0.97
C VAL A 26 20.89 -17.96 -0.24
N ILE A 27 22.21 -18.14 -0.44
CA ILE A 27 22.79 -18.95 -1.52
C ILE A 27 22.37 -20.43 -1.39
N GLU A 28 22.42 -20.98 -0.17
CA GLU A 28 21.93 -22.34 0.09
C GLU A 28 20.45 -22.46 -0.26
N LEU A 29 19.62 -21.48 0.15
CA LEU A 29 18.20 -21.47 -0.11
C LEU A 29 17.88 -21.38 -1.61
N GLU A 30 18.58 -20.50 -2.34
CA GLU A 30 18.45 -20.36 -3.80
C GLU A 30 18.67 -21.71 -4.50
N SER A 31 19.74 -22.40 -4.10
CA SER A 31 20.06 -23.73 -4.63
C SER A 31 18.97 -24.76 -4.28
N ALA A 32 18.40 -24.70 -3.09
CA ALA A 32 17.39 -25.65 -2.62
C ALA A 32 16.04 -25.46 -3.34
N ILE A 33 15.62 -24.21 -3.59
CA ILE A 33 14.33 -23.91 -4.22
C ILE A 33 14.40 -23.83 -5.75
N GLY A 34 15.61 -23.82 -6.32
CA GLY A 34 15.82 -23.73 -7.78
C GLY A 34 15.29 -22.42 -8.41
N ARG A 35 15.27 -21.34 -7.65
CA ARG A 35 14.82 -20.00 -8.12
C ARG A 35 15.84 -18.96 -7.71
N ASN A 36 16.04 -17.98 -8.60
CA ASN A 36 16.91 -16.86 -8.34
C ASN A 36 16.35 -16.00 -7.20
N ILE A 37 17.19 -15.67 -6.21
CA ILE A 37 16.87 -14.78 -5.10
C ILE A 37 17.77 -13.54 -5.24
N GLN A 38 17.16 -12.37 -5.24
CA GLN A 38 17.88 -11.10 -5.21
C GLN A 38 17.84 -10.52 -3.79
N PRO A 39 18.85 -10.82 -2.94
CA PRO A 39 18.85 -10.35 -1.57
C PRO A 39 19.39 -8.92 -1.49
N ALA A 40 18.64 -8.02 -0.87
CA ALA A 40 19.11 -6.74 -0.40
C ALA A 40 19.31 -6.82 1.12
N ILE A 41 20.52 -7.18 1.55
CA ILE A 41 20.85 -7.32 2.97
C ILE A 41 21.43 -6.00 3.47
N ARG A 42 20.93 -5.49 4.60
CA ARG A 42 21.37 -4.24 5.23
C ARG A 42 21.46 -4.42 6.74
N THR A 43 22.37 -3.69 7.35
CA THR A 43 22.35 -3.51 8.81
C THR A 43 21.35 -2.41 9.18
N ILE A 44 20.94 -2.37 10.45
CA ILE A 44 20.04 -1.33 10.96
C ILE A 44 20.63 0.08 10.73
N THR A 45 21.94 0.21 10.87
CA THR A 45 22.65 1.49 10.64
C THR A 45 22.70 1.91 9.18
N GLU A 46 22.73 0.94 8.26
CA GLU A 46 22.71 1.19 6.82
C GLU A 46 21.32 1.49 6.29
N LEU A 47 20.29 1.13 7.04
CA LEU A 47 18.90 1.36 6.62
C LEU A 47 18.62 2.84 6.33
N GLN A 48 19.19 3.76 7.11
CA GLN A 48 19.05 5.20 6.90
C GLN A 48 19.73 5.71 5.61
N LYS A 49 20.70 4.94 5.10
CA LYS A 49 21.43 5.25 3.86
C LYS A 49 20.91 4.47 2.67
N THR A 50 19.90 3.64 2.88
CA THR A 50 19.31 2.82 1.82
C THR A 50 18.54 3.71 0.85
N ASP A 51 18.62 3.35 -0.44
CA ASP A 51 17.92 4.07 -1.50
C ASP A 51 16.41 4.21 -1.20
N THR A 52 15.91 5.43 -1.33
CA THR A 52 14.52 5.77 -1.02
C THR A 52 13.54 5.01 -1.92
N GLY A 53 13.91 4.75 -3.18
CA GLY A 53 13.07 3.99 -4.12
C GLY A 53 12.92 2.54 -3.68
N LEU A 54 14.02 1.90 -3.24
CA LEU A 54 13.98 0.55 -2.70
C LEU A 54 13.08 0.48 -1.46
N LEU A 55 13.25 1.41 -0.51
CA LEU A 55 12.41 1.46 0.68
C LEU A 55 10.93 1.67 0.33
N GLN A 56 10.64 2.55 -0.62
CA GLN A 56 9.28 2.76 -1.10
C GLN A 56 8.66 1.49 -1.67
N ASN A 57 9.40 0.73 -2.49
CA ASN A 57 8.92 -0.53 -3.05
C ASN A 57 8.64 -1.56 -1.96
N ILE A 58 9.55 -1.69 -0.98
CA ILE A 58 9.36 -2.58 0.17
C ILE A 58 8.09 -2.22 0.94
N PHE A 59 7.85 -0.93 1.21
CA PHE A 59 6.66 -0.47 1.91
C PHE A 59 5.37 -0.61 1.10
N GLN A 60 5.47 -0.59 -0.23
CA GLN A 60 4.31 -0.66 -1.10
C GLN A 60 3.85 -2.08 -1.38
N GLU A 61 4.79 -2.96 -1.61
CA GLU A 61 4.55 -4.30 -2.16
C GLU A 61 5.13 -5.40 -1.29
N GLY A 62 6.02 -5.05 -0.36
CA GLY A 62 6.69 -5.99 0.51
C GLY A 62 5.73 -6.69 1.48
N LYS A 63 6.05 -7.93 1.78
CA LYS A 63 5.38 -8.74 2.80
C LYS A 63 6.38 -9.09 3.87
N ILE A 64 6.07 -8.75 5.12
CA ILE A 64 6.89 -9.17 6.27
C ILE A 64 6.74 -10.68 6.44
N LEU A 65 7.85 -11.41 6.29
CA LEU A 65 7.90 -12.85 6.49
C LEU A 65 8.33 -13.22 7.91
N TYR A 66 9.24 -12.44 8.49
CA TYR A 66 9.77 -12.66 9.82
C TYR A 66 10.16 -11.34 10.48
N LEU A 67 9.88 -11.19 11.76
CA LEU A 67 10.28 -10.07 12.59
C LEU A 67 10.62 -10.60 13.99
N LYS A 68 11.90 -10.51 14.40
CA LYS A 68 12.36 -11.05 15.69
C LYS A 68 11.80 -10.24 16.85
N GLU A 69 11.98 -8.92 16.82
CA GLU A 69 11.50 -8.00 17.85
C GLU A 69 11.04 -6.68 17.23
N PRO A 70 9.77 -6.28 17.39
CA PRO A 70 9.25 -5.03 16.83
C PRO A 70 9.90 -3.78 17.43
N SER A 71 10.42 -3.86 18.66
CA SER A 71 10.96 -2.72 19.41
C SER A 71 12.34 -2.26 18.97
N ASP A 72 13.13 -3.13 18.33
CA ASP A 72 14.54 -2.85 18.02
C ASP A 72 14.75 -2.13 16.68
N ILE A 73 13.69 -1.93 15.92
CA ILE A 73 13.75 -1.24 14.64
C ILE A 73 13.11 0.14 14.79
N PRO A 74 13.90 1.23 14.90
CA PRO A 74 13.33 2.60 14.84
C PRO A 74 12.47 2.83 13.60
N SER A 75 12.74 2.05 12.56
CA SER A 75 12.02 2.02 11.29
C SER A 75 10.81 1.06 11.29
N ALA A 76 10.57 0.30 12.35
CA ALA A 76 9.34 -0.51 12.46
C ALA A 76 8.09 0.37 12.42
N ILE A 77 8.20 1.63 12.82
CA ILE A 77 7.16 2.64 12.64
C ILE A 77 6.86 2.85 11.15
N LEU A 78 7.88 2.87 10.30
CA LEU A 78 7.70 2.98 8.84
C LEU A 78 7.07 1.70 8.26
N LEU A 79 7.44 0.53 8.77
CA LEU A 79 6.85 -0.76 8.38
C LEU A 79 5.41 -0.92 8.88
N GLN A 80 4.99 -0.14 9.88
CA GLN A 80 3.62 -0.09 10.37
C GLN A 80 2.74 0.88 9.56
N GLN A 81 3.34 1.78 8.77
CA GLN A 81 2.58 2.69 7.94
C GLN A 81 1.84 1.92 6.86
N LYS A 82 0.54 2.13 6.80
CA LYS A 82 -0.32 1.54 5.79
C LYS A 82 -0.37 2.44 4.56
N PRO A 83 -0.27 1.89 3.35
CA PRO A 83 -0.41 2.68 2.13
C PRO A 83 -1.88 3.09 1.93
N TYR A 84 -2.07 4.35 1.58
CA TYR A 84 -3.35 4.95 1.24
C TYR A 84 -3.26 5.59 -0.14
N LEU A 85 -4.40 5.78 -0.78
CA LEU A 85 -4.56 6.56 -2.00
C LEU A 85 -5.42 7.78 -1.71
N ILE A 86 -4.94 8.94 -2.12
CA ILE A 86 -5.72 10.17 -2.18
C ILE A 86 -6.21 10.31 -3.62
N TYR A 87 -7.52 10.40 -3.79
CA TYR A 87 -8.16 10.68 -5.07
C TYR A 87 -8.66 12.12 -5.08
N SER A 88 -8.22 12.88 -6.07
CA SER A 88 -8.77 14.19 -6.41
C SER A 88 -9.62 14.06 -7.67
N PHE A 89 -10.88 14.47 -7.64
CA PHE A 89 -11.81 14.29 -8.74
C PHE A 89 -12.83 15.41 -8.84
N GLN A 90 -13.37 15.59 -10.04
CA GLN A 90 -14.43 16.55 -10.31
C GLN A 90 -15.63 15.85 -10.95
N ILE A 91 -16.82 16.16 -10.43
CA ILE A 91 -18.08 15.64 -10.95
C ILE A 91 -18.93 16.73 -11.64
N SER A 92 -18.35 17.92 -11.86
CA SER A 92 -19.05 19.07 -12.48
C SER A 92 -19.58 18.73 -13.86
N SER A 93 -18.87 17.91 -14.63
CA SER A 93 -19.24 17.48 -15.99
C SER A 93 -20.36 16.44 -16.04
N LEU A 94 -20.71 15.82 -14.92
CA LEU A 94 -21.78 14.82 -14.88
C LEU A 94 -23.17 15.48 -14.94
N PRO A 95 -24.17 14.84 -15.59
CA PRO A 95 -25.57 15.21 -15.48
C PRO A 95 -26.04 15.21 -14.02
N GLN A 96 -26.97 16.08 -13.65
CA GLN A 96 -27.46 16.23 -12.27
C GLN A 96 -27.94 14.90 -11.64
N LYS A 97 -28.61 14.08 -12.44
CA LYS A 97 -29.06 12.73 -12.02
C LYS A 97 -27.89 11.83 -11.64
N ASP A 98 -26.81 11.87 -12.40
CA ASP A 98 -25.62 11.02 -12.17
C ASP A 98 -24.76 11.58 -11.02
N LYS A 99 -24.66 12.90 -10.84
CA LYS A 99 -24.09 13.52 -9.64
C LYS A 99 -24.76 13.02 -8.36
N ALA A 100 -26.10 13.02 -8.35
CA ALA A 100 -26.86 12.56 -7.21
C ALA A 100 -26.67 11.06 -6.95
N ARG A 101 -26.62 10.24 -8.01
CA ARG A 101 -26.36 8.80 -7.90
C ARG A 101 -24.96 8.48 -7.43
N PHE A 102 -23.96 9.17 -7.98
CA PHE A 102 -22.56 9.04 -7.60
C PHE A 102 -22.37 9.37 -6.12
N ASN A 103 -22.84 10.55 -5.68
CA ASN A 103 -22.74 10.97 -4.28
C ASN A 103 -23.46 10.00 -3.32
N ARG A 104 -24.60 9.46 -3.73
CA ARG A 104 -25.34 8.47 -2.93
C ARG A 104 -24.59 7.15 -2.79
N GLN A 105 -23.87 6.72 -3.82
CA GLN A 105 -23.10 5.48 -3.77
C GLN A 105 -21.77 5.67 -3.01
N LEU A 106 -21.15 6.83 -3.16
CA LEU A 106 -19.85 7.09 -2.55
C LEU A 106 -19.95 7.46 -1.06
N TYR A 107 -20.88 8.34 -0.71
CA TYR A 107 -20.98 8.91 0.63
C TYR A 107 -22.16 8.39 1.43
N GLU A 108 -21.99 8.38 2.75
CA GLU A 108 -23.07 8.12 3.69
C GLU A 108 -24.27 9.07 3.46
N GLN A 109 -25.47 8.58 3.63
CA GLN A 109 -26.68 9.38 3.60
C GLN A 109 -27.49 9.16 4.88
N THR A 110 -27.77 10.24 5.57
CA THR A 110 -28.68 10.23 6.72
C THR A 110 -30.06 10.75 6.25
N ARG A 111 -31.09 9.92 6.29
CA ARG A 111 -32.49 10.32 6.12
C ARG A 111 -33.24 10.00 7.40
N LYS A 112 -33.86 11.02 7.98
CA LYS A 112 -34.65 11.04 9.24
C LYS A 112 -34.50 9.84 10.21
N GLU A 113 -34.68 8.59 9.77
CA GLU A 113 -34.62 7.38 10.61
C GLU A 113 -33.65 6.32 10.12
N TYR A 114 -33.06 6.49 8.92
CA TYR A 114 -32.18 5.49 8.31
C TYR A 114 -30.84 6.10 7.92
N LYS A 115 -29.77 5.43 8.37
CA LYS A 115 -28.40 5.69 7.89
C LYS A 115 -28.03 4.65 6.85
N TYR A 116 -27.75 5.10 5.63
CA TYR A 116 -27.18 4.26 4.58
C TYR A 116 -25.68 4.48 4.56
N LYS A 117 -24.92 3.40 4.77
CA LYS A 117 -23.47 3.44 4.63
C LYS A 117 -23.12 3.64 3.15
N GLY A 118 -22.32 4.67 2.85
CA GLY A 118 -21.75 4.82 1.51
C GLY A 118 -20.50 3.95 1.36
N LEU A 119 -20.12 3.69 0.09
CA LEU A 119 -18.95 2.88 -0.24
C LEU A 119 -17.69 3.35 0.52
N LEU A 120 -17.51 4.66 0.66
CA LEU A 120 -16.34 5.24 1.35
C LEU A 120 -16.22 4.75 2.81
N GLN A 121 -17.35 4.61 3.52
CA GLN A 121 -17.34 4.09 4.89
C GLN A 121 -17.13 2.56 4.92
N GLU A 122 -17.73 1.83 3.98
CA GLU A 122 -17.57 0.38 3.90
C GLU A 122 -16.12 -0.04 3.70
N ILE A 123 -15.35 0.76 2.94
CA ILE A 123 -13.93 0.51 2.67
C ILE A 123 -12.99 1.22 3.66
N CYS A 124 -13.50 1.75 4.77
CA CYS A 124 -12.71 2.51 5.75
C CYS A 124 -11.99 3.72 5.14
N GLY A 125 -12.58 4.34 4.12
CA GLY A 125 -12.08 5.56 3.51
C GLY A 125 -12.52 6.82 4.25
N GLN A 126 -11.86 7.92 3.96
CA GLN A 126 -12.10 9.22 4.58
C GLN A 126 -12.34 10.29 3.51
N LYS A 127 -13.36 11.12 3.69
CA LYS A 127 -13.55 12.32 2.90
C LYS A 127 -12.63 13.41 3.42
N LEU A 128 -11.74 13.94 2.57
CA LEU A 128 -10.83 15.02 2.93
C LEU A 128 -11.45 16.40 2.60
N SER A 129 -12.07 16.51 1.43
CA SER A 129 -12.78 17.72 1.01
C SER A 129 -13.83 17.39 -0.06
N SER A 130 -14.45 18.42 -0.64
CA SER A 130 -15.32 18.25 -1.81
C SER A 130 -14.47 17.82 -3.00
N GLY A 131 -14.71 16.62 -3.52
CA GLY A 131 -13.93 16.05 -4.63
C GLY A 131 -12.56 15.48 -4.24
N CYS A 132 -12.30 15.29 -2.93
CA CYS A 132 -11.07 14.65 -2.46
C CYS A 132 -11.36 13.60 -1.38
N ILE A 133 -10.89 12.38 -1.59
CA ILE A 133 -11.06 11.26 -0.66
C ILE A 133 -9.73 10.55 -0.46
N MET A 134 -9.55 9.94 0.71
CA MET A 134 -8.45 9.05 1.03
C MET A 134 -8.99 7.66 1.33
N ILE A 135 -8.38 6.63 0.73
CA ILE A 135 -8.79 5.23 0.92
C ILE A 135 -7.57 4.34 1.18
N PRO A 136 -7.73 3.21 1.89
CA PRO A 136 -6.68 2.19 1.96
C PRO A 136 -6.32 1.70 0.55
N TYR A 137 -5.02 1.52 0.28
CA TYR A 137 -4.54 1.08 -1.04
C TYR A 137 -5.20 -0.21 -1.54
N MET A 138 -5.46 -1.14 -0.64
CA MET A 138 -6.12 -2.42 -0.94
C MET A 138 -7.52 -2.25 -1.56
N GLN A 139 -8.14 -1.09 -1.39
CA GLN A 139 -9.49 -0.78 -1.89
C GLN A 139 -9.47 -0.03 -3.23
N LYS A 140 -8.31 0.08 -3.86
CA LYS A 140 -8.12 0.79 -5.13
C LYS A 140 -9.13 0.33 -6.19
N GLU A 141 -9.21 -0.96 -6.45
CA GLU A 141 -10.08 -1.51 -7.48
C GLU A 141 -11.57 -1.19 -7.25
N THR A 142 -11.99 -1.16 -6.00
CA THR A 142 -13.39 -0.87 -5.61
C THR A 142 -13.77 0.56 -6.00
N ILE A 143 -12.91 1.53 -5.71
CA ILE A 143 -13.12 2.94 -6.09
C ILE A 143 -12.97 3.15 -7.59
N ASP A 144 -11.96 2.54 -8.22
CA ASP A 144 -11.76 2.65 -9.66
C ASP A 144 -12.97 2.14 -10.45
N LYS A 145 -13.61 1.05 -10.00
CA LYS A 145 -14.86 0.52 -10.59
C LYS A 145 -15.99 1.54 -10.50
N LEU A 146 -16.15 2.22 -9.36
CA LEU A 146 -17.16 3.26 -9.20
C LEU A 146 -16.89 4.45 -10.13
N PHE A 147 -15.64 4.92 -10.19
CA PHE A 147 -15.26 6.07 -11.04
C PHE A 147 -15.42 5.74 -12.52
N LYS A 148 -15.03 4.56 -12.95
CA LYS A 148 -15.27 4.07 -14.33
C LYS A 148 -16.74 4.00 -14.67
N LYS A 149 -17.59 3.48 -13.77
CA LYS A 149 -19.05 3.39 -13.96
C LYS A 149 -19.69 4.75 -14.27
N PHE A 150 -19.23 5.80 -13.59
CA PHE A 150 -19.76 7.16 -13.79
C PHE A 150 -18.90 8.02 -14.73
N LYS A 151 -17.83 7.46 -15.32
CA LYS A 151 -16.87 8.17 -16.17
C LYS A 151 -16.27 9.42 -15.50
N VAL A 152 -16.03 9.33 -14.19
CA VAL A 152 -15.40 10.42 -13.42
C VAL A 152 -13.90 10.43 -13.72
N LYS A 153 -13.38 11.59 -14.10
CA LYS A 153 -11.93 11.83 -14.22
C LYS A 153 -11.37 12.10 -12.84
N PHE A 154 -10.21 11.50 -12.55
CA PHE A 154 -9.54 11.67 -11.26
C PHE A 154 -8.02 11.66 -11.43
N GLU A 155 -7.36 12.24 -10.45
CA GLU A 155 -5.93 12.10 -10.19
C GLU A 155 -5.76 11.32 -8.90
N GLN A 156 -4.67 10.55 -8.79
CA GLN A 156 -4.40 9.79 -7.58
C GLN A 156 -2.98 10.03 -7.10
N LEU A 157 -2.83 10.13 -5.79
CA LEU A 157 -1.55 10.24 -5.10
C LEU A 157 -1.46 9.12 -4.05
N LYS A 158 -0.34 8.43 -4.00
CA LYS A 158 -0.08 7.42 -2.97
C LYS A 158 0.58 8.07 -1.76
N VAL A 159 0.10 7.77 -0.57
CA VAL A 159 0.61 8.28 0.71
C VAL A 159 0.67 7.15 1.74
N TRP A 160 1.46 7.34 2.79
CA TRP A 160 1.57 6.40 3.91
C TRP A 160 1.09 7.08 5.19
N LYS A 161 0.34 6.33 6.00
CA LYS A 161 -0.22 6.78 7.28
C LYS A 161 -0.10 5.70 8.35
#